data_8a53e35fdfde3a0d2917078b95146808
#
_entry.id   8a53e35fdfde3a0d2917078b95146808
#
_cell.length_a   1.000
_cell.length_b   1.000
_cell.length_c   1.000
_cell.angle_alpha   90.00
_cell.angle_beta   90.00
_cell.angle_gamma   90.00
#
_symmetry.space_group_name_H-M   'P 1'
#
loop_
_entity.id
_entity.type
_entity.pdbx_description
1 polymer ?
#
loop_
_entity_poly.entity_id
_entity_poly.type
_entity_poly.pdbx_seq_one_letter_code
_entity_poly.pdbx_strand_id
1 'polypeptide(L)'
;MKLKKPYDLIVVGGGHAGVEAALISAQKHCSVLLVTMDKKAIGRMSCNPAIGGLAKGQMVREIDMLGGVMGPLADRSGLQFKILNRSKGRSVWSPRAQIDKRQYESIVMKTIINENIETIVGEAVELLIKNYKIMGVVLRDGSKIKSKSVILTCGTFLSGKIHIGDRKILAGRMGEENSDGITESLGVNTGKLKTGTPPRLDRNSVDWNRTAPTWGDDAPTPLSYQTREFNPPNDPCHTVRTNKLVHQIVGDNLDKSPMFTGDIAGTGPRYCPS
;
A
#
# COMPACT_ATOMS: atom_id res chain seq x y z
N MET A 1 22.94 -15.99 11.94
CA MET A 1 23.11 -15.65 10.51
C MET A 1 24.38 -14.82 10.37
N LYS A 2 25.42 -15.25 9.62
CA LYS A 2 26.60 -14.41 9.38
C LYS A 2 26.17 -13.30 8.41
N LEU A 3 25.91 -12.10 8.93
CA LEU A 3 25.65 -10.92 8.13
C LEU A 3 26.89 -10.64 7.27
N LYS A 4 26.68 -10.64 5.97
CA LYS A 4 27.68 -10.33 4.95
C LYS A 4 28.12 -8.85 5.07
N LYS A 5 29.01 -8.41 4.21
CA LYS A 5 29.49 -7.02 4.05
C LYS A 5 28.36 -5.99 4.25
N PRO A 6 28.64 -4.73 4.62
CA PRO A 6 27.63 -3.69 4.69
C PRO A 6 26.83 -3.63 3.39
N TYR A 7 25.50 -3.56 3.49
CA TYR A 7 24.63 -3.36 2.33
C TYR A 7 24.81 -1.95 1.77
N ASP A 8 24.55 -1.78 0.49
CA ASP A 8 24.48 -0.42 -0.08
C ASP A 8 23.20 0.26 0.41
N LEU A 9 22.12 -0.50 0.53
CA LEU A 9 20.82 0.00 0.96
C LEU A 9 20.09 -0.99 1.87
N ILE A 10 19.52 -0.48 2.95
CA ILE A 10 18.47 -1.16 3.70
C ILE A 10 17.13 -0.45 3.41
N VAL A 11 16.12 -1.20 3.01
CA VAL A 11 14.74 -0.74 2.89
C VAL A 11 13.93 -1.30 4.05
N VAL A 12 13.33 -0.43 4.86
CA VAL A 12 12.50 -0.81 6.00
C VAL A 12 11.02 -0.68 5.62
N GLY A 13 10.33 -1.81 5.56
CA GLY A 13 8.93 -1.92 5.17
C GLY A 13 8.74 -2.56 3.80
N GLY A 14 7.99 -3.68 3.74
CA GLY A 14 7.71 -4.45 2.53
C GLY A 14 6.42 -4.02 1.80
N GLY A 15 5.89 -2.82 2.05
CA GLY A 15 4.75 -2.27 1.30
C GLY A 15 5.12 -1.85 -0.12
N HIS A 16 4.16 -1.27 -0.86
CA HIS A 16 4.41 -0.87 -2.26
C HIS A 16 5.62 0.05 -2.45
N ALA A 17 5.78 1.05 -1.59
CA ALA A 17 6.92 1.96 -1.65
C ALA A 17 8.26 1.26 -1.38
N GLY A 18 8.27 0.29 -0.45
CA GLY A 18 9.47 -0.49 -0.17
C GLY A 18 9.84 -1.45 -1.30
N VAL A 19 8.84 -2.06 -1.92
CA VAL A 19 9.03 -2.91 -3.11
C VAL A 19 9.64 -2.11 -4.26
N GLU A 20 9.10 -0.93 -4.55
CA GLU A 20 9.65 -0.03 -5.59
C GLU A 20 11.09 0.37 -5.26
N ALA A 21 11.36 0.82 -4.03
CA ALA A 21 12.70 1.22 -3.61
C ALA A 21 13.71 0.07 -3.69
N ALA A 22 13.32 -1.13 -3.26
CA ALA A 22 14.19 -2.29 -3.28
C ALA A 22 14.52 -2.74 -4.70
N LEU A 23 13.49 -2.86 -5.55
CA LEU A 23 13.66 -3.36 -6.91
C LEU A 23 14.45 -2.40 -7.80
N ILE A 24 14.13 -1.09 -7.78
CA ILE A 24 14.90 -0.12 -8.58
C ILE A 24 16.36 -0.04 -8.14
N SER A 25 16.63 -0.22 -6.84
CA SER A 25 18.00 -0.22 -6.34
C SER A 25 18.78 -1.49 -6.74
N ALA A 26 18.11 -2.65 -6.71
CA ALA A 26 18.71 -3.91 -7.18
C ALA A 26 19.04 -3.85 -8.68
N GLN A 27 18.13 -3.30 -9.50
CA GLN A 27 18.36 -3.06 -10.93
C GLN A 27 19.56 -2.14 -11.20
N LYS A 28 19.90 -1.26 -10.25
CA LYS A 28 21.10 -0.43 -10.29
C LYS A 28 22.33 -1.10 -9.66
N HIS A 29 22.29 -2.43 -9.50
CA HIS A 29 23.37 -3.26 -8.95
C HIS A 29 23.77 -2.95 -7.50
N CYS A 30 22.87 -2.32 -6.73
CA CYS A 30 23.07 -2.16 -5.29
C CYS A 30 22.83 -3.48 -4.55
N SER A 31 23.61 -3.74 -3.52
CA SER A 31 23.29 -4.79 -2.55
C SER A 31 22.18 -4.30 -1.62
N VAL A 32 21.00 -4.89 -1.74
CA VAL A 32 19.78 -4.44 -1.04
C VAL A 32 19.34 -5.46 0.00
N LEU A 33 19.01 -4.98 1.19
CA LEU A 33 18.31 -5.72 2.22
C LEU A 33 16.92 -5.13 2.43
N LEU A 34 15.89 -5.96 2.31
CA LEU A 34 14.52 -5.62 2.65
C LEU A 34 14.19 -6.14 4.06
N VAL A 35 13.87 -5.24 4.98
CA VAL A 35 13.43 -5.55 6.34
C VAL A 35 11.92 -5.42 6.40
N THR A 36 11.22 -6.46 6.84
CA THR A 36 9.77 -6.48 6.97
C THR A 36 9.33 -7.21 8.25
N MET A 37 8.23 -6.80 8.84
CA MET A 37 7.67 -7.49 10.01
C MET A 37 6.99 -8.81 9.64
N ASP A 38 6.46 -8.92 8.41
CA ASP A 38 5.89 -10.14 7.88
C ASP A 38 6.29 -10.32 6.42
N LYS A 39 7.03 -11.39 6.13
CA LYS A 39 7.46 -11.72 4.77
C LYS A 39 6.27 -12.00 3.83
N LYS A 40 5.18 -12.55 4.38
CA LYS A 40 3.96 -12.85 3.60
C LYS A 40 3.16 -11.59 3.25
N ALA A 41 3.48 -10.45 3.89
CA ALA A 41 2.81 -9.17 3.66
C ALA A 41 3.52 -8.29 2.62
N ILE A 42 4.62 -8.75 2.02
CA ILE A 42 5.33 -7.98 1.00
C ILE A 42 4.42 -7.75 -0.21
N GLY A 43 4.27 -6.47 -0.62
CA GLY A 43 3.38 -6.06 -1.71
C GLY A 43 1.90 -6.19 -1.40
N ARG A 44 1.49 -6.45 -0.15
CA ARG A 44 0.09 -6.67 0.23
C ARG A 44 -0.79 -5.45 -0.05
N MET A 45 -1.87 -5.69 -0.78
CA MET A 45 -2.95 -4.72 -0.98
C MET A 45 -3.91 -4.73 0.21
N SER A 46 -3.71 -3.84 1.15
CA SER A 46 -4.41 -3.85 2.43
C SER A 46 -5.78 -3.19 2.40
N CYS A 47 -5.99 -2.23 1.52
CA CYS A 47 -7.25 -1.49 1.42
C CYS A 47 -8.09 -2.03 0.25
N ASN A 48 -8.20 -1.29 -0.83
CA ASN A 48 -8.85 -1.77 -2.04
C ASN A 48 -7.87 -2.55 -2.92
N PRO A 49 -8.29 -3.64 -3.56
CA PRO A 49 -7.47 -4.35 -4.53
C PRO A 49 -7.45 -3.59 -5.86
N ALA A 50 -6.90 -2.39 -5.87
CA ALA A 50 -6.84 -1.54 -7.05
C ALA A 50 -5.54 -0.74 -7.10
N ILE A 51 -4.99 -0.58 -8.30
CA ILE A 51 -3.85 0.29 -8.60
C ILE A 51 -4.33 1.45 -9.48
N GLY A 52 -3.85 2.65 -9.20
CA GLY A 52 -4.25 3.86 -9.92
C GLY A 52 -5.52 4.49 -9.36
N GLY A 53 -6.31 5.11 -10.24
CA GLY A 53 -7.47 5.93 -9.85
C GLY A 53 -7.14 7.41 -9.76
N LEU A 54 -8.06 8.21 -9.23
CA LEU A 54 -7.95 9.67 -9.17
C LEU A 54 -6.64 10.12 -8.52
N ALA A 55 -5.88 10.96 -9.19
CA ALA A 55 -4.53 11.43 -8.86
C ALA A 55 -3.45 10.34 -8.73
N LYS A 56 -3.82 9.09 -8.50
CA LYS A 56 -2.89 7.98 -8.31
C LYS A 56 -2.46 7.34 -9.63
N GLY A 57 -3.36 7.27 -10.62
CA GLY A 57 -3.06 6.67 -11.93
C GLY A 57 -1.95 7.40 -12.68
N GLN A 58 -1.90 8.72 -12.57
CA GLN A 58 -0.83 9.54 -13.13
C GLN A 58 0.51 9.21 -12.45
N MET A 59 0.53 9.15 -11.10
CA MET A 59 1.73 8.81 -10.34
C MET A 59 2.26 7.40 -10.67
N VAL A 60 1.38 6.42 -10.86
CA VAL A 60 1.79 5.07 -11.28
C VAL A 60 2.51 5.11 -12.64
N ARG A 61 2.00 5.90 -13.58
CA ARG A 61 2.65 6.08 -14.89
C ARG A 61 3.96 6.83 -14.82
N GLU A 62 4.07 7.82 -13.95
CA GLU A 62 5.34 8.52 -13.71
C GLU A 62 6.39 7.58 -13.11
N ILE A 63 6.01 6.75 -12.14
CA ILE A 63 6.86 5.71 -11.55
C ILE A 63 7.29 4.69 -12.62
N ASP A 64 6.38 4.25 -13.47
CA ASP A 64 6.65 3.32 -14.57
C ASP A 64 7.69 3.90 -15.55
N MET A 65 7.57 5.18 -15.92
CA MET A 65 8.54 5.88 -16.78
C MET A 65 9.93 5.97 -16.17
N LEU A 66 10.03 5.92 -14.84
CA LEU A 66 11.30 5.90 -14.11
C LEU A 66 11.85 4.49 -13.89
N GLY A 67 11.20 3.47 -14.46
CA GLY A 67 11.60 2.07 -14.34
C GLY A 67 10.97 1.34 -13.15
N GLY A 68 9.92 1.89 -12.54
CA GLY A 68 9.18 1.24 -11.48
C GLY A 68 8.38 0.03 -11.95
N VAL A 69 7.99 -0.81 -11.01
CA VAL A 69 7.39 -2.12 -11.30
C VAL A 69 5.88 -2.20 -11.07
N MET A 70 5.31 -1.22 -10.37
CA MET A 70 3.88 -1.25 -10.00
C MET A 70 2.96 -1.33 -11.21
N GLY A 71 3.27 -0.58 -12.27
CA GLY A 71 2.52 -0.61 -13.53
C GLY A 71 2.52 -1.99 -14.18
N PRO A 72 3.68 -2.57 -14.54
CA PRO A 72 3.78 -3.90 -15.13
C PRO A 72 3.17 -5.01 -14.25
N LEU A 73 3.34 -4.94 -12.94
CA LEU A 73 2.77 -5.93 -12.02
C LEU A 73 1.24 -5.83 -11.95
N ALA A 74 0.71 -4.61 -12.00
CA ALA A 74 -0.73 -4.37 -12.07
C ALA A 74 -1.33 -4.89 -13.39
N ASP A 75 -0.66 -4.68 -14.51
CA ASP A 75 -1.12 -5.18 -15.83
C ASP A 75 -1.20 -6.71 -15.87
N ARG A 76 -0.27 -7.40 -15.19
CA ARG A 76 -0.23 -8.87 -15.12
C ARG A 76 -1.22 -9.50 -14.15
N SER A 77 -1.78 -8.73 -13.23
CA SER A 77 -2.69 -9.20 -12.17
C SER A 77 -4.03 -8.50 -12.17
N GLY A 78 -4.28 -7.65 -13.16
CA GLY A 78 -5.52 -6.88 -13.28
C GLY A 78 -6.68 -7.73 -13.75
N LEU A 79 -7.85 -7.50 -13.14
CA LEU A 79 -9.13 -8.14 -13.47
C LEU A 79 -10.03 -7.21 -14.29
N GLN A 80 -9.83 -5.91 -14.16
CA GLN A 80 -10.60 -4.89 -14.88
C GLN A 80 -9.78 -3.61 -15.00
N PHE A 81 -9.85 -2.97 -16.16
CA PHE A 81 -9.15 -1.70 -16.42
C PHE A 81 -10.13 -0.63 -16.86
N LYS A 82 -9.99 0.58 -16.32
CA LYS A 82 -10.88 1.69 -16.62
C LYS A 82 -10.17 3.03 -16.50
N ILE A 83 -10.45 3.94 -17.42
CA ILE A 83 -10.05 5.33 -17.28
C ILE A 83 -11.19 6.11 -16.62
N LEU A 84 -10.95 6.59 -15.40
CA LEU A 84 -11.88 7.43 -14.66
C LEU A 84 -11.85 8.87 -15.20
N ASN A 85 -12.92 9.62 -14.94
CA ASN A 85 -13.07 11.03 -15.33
C ASN A 85 -13.02 11.32 -16.83
N ARG A 86 -13.37 10.37 -17.69
CA ARG A 86 -13.40 10.62 -19.15
C ARG A 86 -14.23 11.85 -19.54
N SER A 87 -15.34 12.10 -18.86
CA SER A 87 -16.22 13.25 -19.09
C SER A 87 -15.65 14.60 -18.61
N LYS A 88 -14.56 14.59 -17.84
CA LYS A 88 -13.97 15.80 -17.22
C LYS A 88 -12.79 16.39 -18.00
N GLY A 89 -12.41 15.75 -19.11
CA GLY A 89 -11.29 16.17 -19.94
C GLY A 89 -10.00 15.36 -19.67
N ARG A 90 -9.11 15.38 -20.68
CA ARG A 90 -7.90 14.52 -20.72
C ARG A 90 -6.93 14.77 -19.57
N SER A 91 -6.80 16.00 -19.09
CA SER A 91 -5.90 16.37 -18.00
C SER A 91 -6.19 15.68 -16.68
N VAL A 92 -7.43 15.24 -16.47
CA VAL A 92 -7.86 14.53 -15.23
C VAL A 92 -8.24 13.08 -15.50
N TRP A 93 -7.96 12.54 -16.68
CA TRP A 93 -8.11 11.12 -16.96
C TRP A 93 -7.20 10.31 -16.02
N SER A 94 -7.77 9.37 -15.33
CA SER A 94 -7.08 8.63 -14.29
C SER A 94 -7.22 7.14 -14.53
N PRO A 95 -6.16 6.48 -15.04
CA PRO A 95 -6.21 5.04 -15.25
C PRO A 95 -6.29 4.31 -13.91
N ARG A 96 -7.09 3.25 -13.88
CA ARG A 96 -7.29 2.39 -12.73
C ARG A 96 -7.43 0.93 -13.16
N ALA A 97 -6.73 0.05 -12.47
CA ALA A 97 -6.90 -1.39 -12.56
C ALA A 97 -7.48 -1.95 -11.26
N GLN A 98 -8.51 -2.79 -11.36
CA GLN A 98 -8.89 -3.70 -10.27
C GLN A 98 -7.99 -4.92 -10.34
N ILE A 99 -7.48 -5.37 -9.22
CA ILE A 99 -6.38 -6.31 -9.14
C ILE A 99 -6.82 -7.60 -8.42
N ASP A 100 -6.42 -8.75 -8.95
CA ASP A 100 -6.35 -9.96 -8.14
C ASP A 100 -5.21 -9.80 -7.13
N LYS A 101 -5.58 -9.50 -5.90
CA LYS A 101 -4.61 -9.19 -4.86
C LYS A 101 -3.69 -10.37 -4.51
N ARG A 102 -4.16 -11.62 -4.64
CA ARG A 102 -3.35 -12.81 -4.36
C ARG A 102 -2.33 -13.03 -5.47
N GLN A 103 -2.75 -12.85 -6.71
CA GLN A 103 -1.88 -12.91 -7.87
C GLN A 103 -0.83 -11.81 -7.81
N TYR A 104 -1.22 -10.57 -7.49
CA TYR A 104 -0.29 -9.45 -7.35
C TYR A 104 0.78 -9.73 -6.27
N GLU A 105 0.37 -10.11 -5.06
CA GLU A 105 1.28 -10.46 -3.96
C GLU A 105 2.26 -11.57 -4.37
N SER A 106 1.77 -12.61 -5.05
CA SER A 106 2.59 -13.72 -5.56
C SER A 106 3.63 -13.25 -6.59
N ILE A 107 3.22 -12.39 -7.54
CA ILE A 107 4.13 -11.88 -8.57
C ILE A 107 5.19 -10.97 -7.93
N VAL A 108 4.81 -10.09 -7.01
CA VAL A 108 5.75 -9.24 -6.27
C VAL A 108 6.80 -10.10 -5.57
N MET A 109 6.38 -11.12 -4.84
CA MET A 109 7.32 -12.02 -4.14
C MET A 109 8.28 -12.72 -5.10
N LYS A 110 7.79 -13.22 -6.23
CA LYS A 110 8.63 -13.83 -7.27
C LYS A 110 9.65 -12.84 -7.83
N THR A 111 9.24 -11.59 -8.05
CA THR A 111 10.13 -10.54 -8.56
C THR A 111 11.23 -10.22 -7.55
N ILE A 112 10.91 -10.08 -6.26
CA ILE A 112 11.89 -9.87 -5.19
C ILE A 112 12.92 -11.01 -5.14
N ILE A 113 12.48 -12.25 -5.27
CA ILE A 113 13.36 -13.43 -5.26
C ILE A 113 14.25 -13.45 -6.50
N ASN A 114 13.71 -13.17 -7.67
CA ASN A 114 14.45 -13.19 -8.94
C ASN A 114 15.55 -12.13 -8.99
N GLU A 115 15.33 -10.97 -8.37
CA GLU A 115 16.32 -9.90 -8.26
C GLU A 115 17.34 -10.13 -7.12
N ASN A 116 17.33 -11.32 -6.48
CA ASN A 116 18.21 -11.70 -5.39
C ASN A 116 18.23 -10.71 -4.21
N ILE A 117 17.10 -10.03 -3.96
CA ILE A 117 16.98 -9.12 -2.82
C ILE A 117 16.90 -9.93 -1.54
N GLU A 118 17.89 -9.75 -0.68
CA GLU A 118 17.87 -10.40 0.62
C GLU A 118 16.75 -9.82 1.48
N THR A 119 15.98 -10.70 2.12
CA THR A 119 14.82 -10.30 2.94
C THR A 119 14.93 -10.90 4.31
N ILE A 120 14.82 -10.08 5.35
CA ILE A 120 14.74 -10.54 6.74
C ILE A 120 13.42 -10.12 7.39
N VAL A 121 12.95 -10.97 8.30
CA VAL A 121 11.80 -10.66 9.15
C VAL A 121 12.32 -10.02 10.43
N GLY A 122 11.82 -8.83 10.73
CA GLY A 122 12.17 -8.09 11.92
C GLY A 122 11.59 -6.69 11.91
N GLU A 123 11.59 -6.06 13.06
CA GLU A 123 11.20 -4.67 13.22
C GLU A 123 12.47 -3.81 13.41
N ALA A 124 12.67 -2.83 12.55
CA ALA A 124 13.70 -1.83 12.73
C ALA A 124 13.21 -0.81 13.78
N VAL A 125 13.96 -0.67 14.86
CA VAL A 125 13.58 0.18 16.00
C VAL A 125 14.51 1.39 16.20
N GLU A 126 15.71 1.36 15.60
CA GLU A 126 16.67 2.45 15.75
C GLU A 126 17.52 2.61 14.49
N LEU A 127 17.91 3.84 14.19
CA LEU A 127 18.91 4.16 13.17
C LEU A 127 20.31 4.17 13.78
N LEU A 128 21.23 3.42 13.19
CA LEU A 128 22.64 3.51 13.55
C LEU A 128 23.25 4.77 12.93
N ILE A 129 23.50 5.79 13.74
CA ILE A 129 24.09 7.05 13.30
C ILE A 129 25.43 7.24 13.98
N LYS A 130 26.46 7.61 13.20
CA LYS A 130 27.78 7.98 13.70
C LYS A 130 28.28 9.21 12.95
N ASN A 131 28.68 10.26 13.67
CA ASN A 131 29.18 11.50 13.09
C ASN A 131 28.24 12.06 12.01
N TYR A 132 26.94 12.15 12.31
CA TYR A 132 25.87 12.61 11.40
C TYR A 132 25.72 11.78 10.10
N LYS A 133 26.27 10.57 10.06
CA LYS A 133 26.13 9.65 8.93
C LYS A 133 25.35 8.41 9.35
N ILE A 134 24.43 7.99 8.49
CA ILE A 134 23.75 6.72 8.67
C ILE A 134 24.73 5.57 8.47
N MET A 135 24.65 4.57 9.34
CA MET A 135 25.52 3.38 9.31
C MET A 135 24.72 2.09 9.25
N GLY A 136 23.38 2.16 9.29
CA GLY A 136 22.49 1.02 9.26
C GLY A 136 21.31 1.16 10.21
N VAL A 137 20.78 0.03 10.65
CA VAL A 137 19.62 -0.07 11.56
C VAL A 137 19.88 -1.06 12.70
N VAL A 138 19.14 -0.88 13.80
CA VAL A 138 19.02 -1.87 14.87
C VAL A 138 17.64 -2.49 14.79
N LEU A 139 17.55 -3.80 14.87
CA LEU A 139 16.30 -4.53 14.97
C LEU A 139 15.87 -4.69 16.43
N ARG A 140 14.60 -4.98 16.66
CA ARG A 140 14.02 -5.19 18.01
C ARG A 140 14.72 -6.30 18.79
N ASP A 141 15.29 -7.30 18.15
CA ASP A 141 16.08 -8.36 18.77
C ASP A 141 17.53 -7.93 19.15
N GLY A 142 17.88 -6.66 18.94
CA GLY A 142 19.20 -6.11 19.18
C GLY A 142 20.21 -6.31 18.05
N SER A 143 19.83 -6.99 16.97
CA SER A 143 20.72 -7.18 15.81
C SER A 143 21.04 -5.87 15.13
N LYS A 144 22.32 -5.59 14.90
CA LYS A 144 22.81 -4.40 14.20
C LYS A 144 23.20 -4.75 12.78
N ILE A 145 22.53 -4.12 11.81
CA ILE A 145 22.76 -4.37 10.40
C ILE A 145 23.34 -3.11 9.76
N LYS A 146 24.51 -3.24 9.13
CA LYS A 146 25.24 -2.11 8.56
C LYS A 146 24.82 -1.88 7.10
N SER A 147 24.66 -0.60 6.73
CA SER A 147 24.45 -0.17 5.36
C SER A 147 24.97 1.25 5.14
N LYS A 148 25.15 1.61 3.88
CA LYS A 148 25.54 2.98 3.47
C LYS A 148 24.33 3.92 3.49
N SER A 149 23.12 3.40 3.24
CA SER A 149 21.89 4.16 3.15
C SER A 149 20.71 3.38 3.75
N VAL A 150 19.71 4.08 4.23
CA VAL A 150 18.44 3.51 4.73
C VAL A 150 17.27 4.27 4.15
N ILE A 151 16.29 3.54 3.62
CA ILE A 151 14.99 4.09 3.19
C ILE A 151 13.92 3.56 4.12
N LEU A 152 13.16 4.47 4.74
CA LEU A 152 12.04 4.14 5.61
C LEU A 152 10.72 4.21 4.82
N THR A 153 10.04 3.08 4.70
CA THR A 153 8.75 2.93 4.02
C THR A 153 7.71 2.26 4.92
N CYS A 154 7.73 2.62 6.19
CA CYS A 154 6.94 1.96 7.24
C CYS A 154 5.42 2.15 7.12
N GLY A 155 4.97 3.07 6.25
CA GLY A 155 3.56 3.25 5.93
C GLY A 155 2.69 3.58 7.15
N THR A 156 1.59 2.85 7.31
CA THR A 156 0.60 3.05 8.38
C THR A 156 0.98 2.36 9.70
N PHE A 157 2.13 1.72 9.78
CA PHE A 157 2.54 0.95 10.94
C PHE A 157 3.17 1.81 12.04
N LEU A 158 3.79 2.95 11.67
CA LEU A 158 4.42 3.86 12.63
C LEU A 158 3.41 4.42 13.62
N SER A 159 3.49 3.95 14.87
CA SER A 159 2.58 4.31 15.96
C SER A 159 1.10 4.22 15.54
N GLY A 160 0.79 3.21 14.72
CA GLY A 160 -0.52 2.99 14.13
C GLY A 160 -1.58 2.72 15.20
N LYS A 161 -2.79 3.24 15.00
CA LYS A 161 -3.96 3.00 15.85
C LYS A 161 -5.19 2.78 14.98
N ILE A 162 -5.92 1.70 15.25
CA ILE A 162 -7.18 1.36 14.59
C ILE A 162 -8.34 1.72 15.53
N HIS A 163 -9.37 2.31 14.96
CA HIS A 163 -10.63 2.59 15.63
C HIS A 163 -11.73 1.72 15.02
N ILE A 164 -12.50 1.02 15.87
CA ILE A 164 -13.67 0.22 15.50
C ILE A 164 -14.77 0.56 16.51
N GLY A 165 -15.63 1.51 16.17
CA GLY A 165 -16.51 2.13 17.16
C GLY A 165 -15.68 2.67 18.32
N ASP A 166 -16.03 2.28 19.55
CA ASP A 166 -15.35 2.72 20.78
C ASP A 166 -14.01 2.01 21.04
N ARG A 167 -13.71 0.95 20.30
CA ARG A 167 -12.48 0.17 20.49
C ARG A 167 -11.31 0.86 19.82
N LYS A 168 -10.24 1.07 20.60
CA LYS A 168 -8.96 1.61 20.15
C LYS A 168 -7.89 0.52 20.25
N ILE A 169 -7.31 0.13 19.13
CA ILE A 169 -6.33 -0.96 19.05
C ILE A 169 -5.02 -0.40 18.50
N LEU A 170 -3.90 -0.60 19.23
CA LEU A 170 -2.58 -0.27 18.71
C LEU A 170 -2.20 -1.32 17.65
N ALA A 171 -2.27 -0.94 16.40
CA ALA A 171 -1.99 -1.83 15.28
C ALA A 171 -1.70 -1.02 14.02
N GLY A 172 -0.88 -1.55 13.15
CA GLY A 172 -0.66 -0.98 11.81
C GLY A 172 -1.86 -1.22 10.90
N ARG A 173 -2.44 -2.43 11.00
CA ARG A 173 -3.66 -2.88 10.32
C ARG A 173 -4.39 -3.91 11.19
N MET A 174 -5.62 -4.26 10.80
CA MET A 174 -6.36 -5.32 11.49
C MET A 174 -5.56 -6.64 11.45
N GLY A 175 -5.21 -7.16 12.64
CA GLY A 175 -4.43 -8.38 12.81
C GLY A 175 -2.92 -8.24 12.55
N GLU A 176 -2.42 -7.01 12.38
CA GLU A 176 -0.98 -6.74 12.19
C GLU A 176 -0.51 -5.73 13.24
N GLU A 177 0.58 -6.04 13.95
CA GLU A 177 1.14 -5.18 14.98
C GLU A 177 1.58 -3.82 14.45
N ASN A 178 1.61 -2.80 15.29
CA ASN A 178 2.22 -1.52 14.97
C ASN A 178 3.74 -1.55 15.17
N SER A 179 4.41 -0.51 14.69
CA SER A 179 5.83 -0.25 14.95
C SER A 179 5.96 1.14 15.55
N ASP A 180 6.63 1.27 16.68
CA ASP A 180 6.82 2.55 17.40
C ASP A 180 8.27 2.91 17.64
N GLY A 181 9.18 1.95 17.72
CA GLY A 181 10.59 2.19 18.07
C GLY A 181 11.32 3.15 17.14
N ILE A 182 11.17 3.00 15.82
CA ILE A 182 11.90 3.85 14.86
C ILE A 182 11.49 5.32 14.94
N THR A 183 10.27 5.62 15.37
CA THR A 183 9.75 6.99 15.49
C THR A 183 10.53 7.78 16.53
N GLU A 184 10.87 7.15 17.64
CA GLU A 184 11.67 7.77 18.71
C GLU A 184 13.11 8.02 18.24
N SER A 185 13.69 7.05 17.52
CA SER A 185 15.05 7.15 16.97
C SER A 185 15.22 8.26 15.93
N LEU A 186 14.14 8.63 15.22
CA LEU A 186 14.21 9.68 14.19
C LEU A 186 14.47 11.08 14.77
N GLY A 187 14.07 11.36 16.01
CA GLY A 187 14.23 12.67 16.63
C GLY A 187 13.50 13.81 15.92
N VAL A 188 12.45 13.48 15.12
CA VAL A 188 11.66 14.45 14.35
C VAL A 188 10.24 14.57 14.89
N ASN A 189 9.64 15.74 14.73
CA ASN A 189 8.24 15.92 15.04
C ASN A 189 7.37 15.15 14.06
N THR A 190 6.50 14.28 14.59
CA THR A 190 5.58 13.48 13.78
C THR A 190 4.16 13.97 13.95
N GLY A 191 3.39 13.91 12.87
CA GLY A 191 1.95 14.17 12.87
C GLY A 191 1.17 12.88 12.61
N LYS A 192 -0.14 12.92 12.88
CA LYS A 192 -1.03 11.78 12.61
C LYS A 192 -1.86 12.06 11.37
N LEU A 193 -1.87 11.09 10.46
CA LEU A 193 -2.78 11.05 9.33
C LEU A 193 -3.88 10.04 9.63
N LYS A 194 -5.07 10.28 9.10
CA LYS A 194 -6.20 9.36 9.23
C LYS A 194 -6.73 8.94 7.88
N THR A 195 -7.26 7.73 7.82
CA THR A 195 -7.98 7.19 6.66
C THR A 195 -9.11 6.27 7.11
N GLY A 196 -10.17 6.17 6.31
CA GLY A 196 -11.23 5.18 6.54
C GLY A 196 -10.98 3.93 5.68
N THR A 197 -11.36 2.78 6.20
CA THR A 197 -11.32 1.52 5.45
C THR A 197 -12.75 1.11 5.13
N PRO A 198 -13.09 0.73 3.87
CA PRO A 198 -14.41 0.25 3.52
C PRO A 198 -14.71 -1.08 4.23
N PRO A 199 -15.99 -1.37 4.51
CA PRO A 199 -16.38 -2.64 5.11
C PRO A 199 -16.03 -3.81 4.19
N ARG A 200 -15.72 -4.96 4.81
CA ARG A 200 -15.56 -6.23 4.11
C ARG A 200 -16.85 -7.02 4.27
N LEU A 201 -17.43 -7.41 3.13
CA LEU A 201 -18.65 -8.19 3.10
C LEU A 201 -18.33 -9.65 2.76
N ASP A 202 -19.08 -10.56 3.34
CA ASP A 202 -19.07 -11.95 2.87
C ASP A 202 -19.76 -11.98 1.50
N ARG A 203 -19.07 -12.53 0.51
CA ARG A 203 -19.56 -12.64 -0.86
C ARG A 203 -20.92 -13.35 -0.93
N ASN A 204 -21.14 -14.36 -0.09
CA ASN A 204 -22.36 -15.14 -0.05
C ASN A 204 -23.55 -14.40 0.60
N SER A 205 -23.27 -13.33 1.35
CA SER A 205 -24.32 -12.49 1.96
C SER A 205 -24.82 -11.37 1.05
N VAL A 206 -24.20 -11.19 -0.12
CA VAL A 206 -24.58 -10.14 -1.08
C VAL A 206 -25.66 -10.63 -2.01
N ASP A 207 -26.79 -9.92 -2.05
CA ASP A 207 -27.81 -10.13 -3.07
C ASP A 207 -27.40 -9.44 -4.37
N TRP A 208 -26.74 -10.20 -5.24
CA TRP A 208 -26.19 -9.71 -6.50
C TRP A 208 -27.28 -9.19 -7.46
N ASN A 209 -28.53 -9.69 -7.36
CA ASN A 209 -29.63 -9.23 -8.21
C ASN A 209 -30.04 -7.78 -7.92
N ARG A 210 -29.70 -7.26 -6.74
CA ARG A 210 -29.93 -5.87 -6.33
C ARG A 210 -28.77 -4.94 -6.64
N THR A 211 -27.78 -5.41 -7.35
CA THR A 211 -26.59 -4.65 -7.74
C THR A 211 -26.56 -4.41 -9.25
N ALA A 212 -25.90 -3.34 -9.68
CA ALA A 212 -25.70 -3.08 -11.10
C ALA A 212 -24.25 -3.43 -11.49
N PRO A 213 -24.01 -4.34 -12.45
CA PRO A 213 -22.66 -4.62 -12.92
C PRO A 213 -22.07 -3.39 -13.62
N THR A 214 -20.81 -3.13 -13.36
CA THR A 214 -20.05 -2.04 -13.97
C THR A 214 -18.77 -2.61 -14.56
N TRP A 215 -18.71 -2.64 -15.87
CA TRP A 215 -17.59 -3.17 -16.64
C TRP A 215 -16.45 -2.17 -16.76
N GLY A 216 -15.28 -2.67 -17.08
CA GLY A 216 -14.14 -1.87 -17.50
C GLY A 216 -14.35 -1.22 -18.86
N ASP A 217 -13.29 -0.65 -19.41
CA ASP A 217 -13.32 -0.09 -20.76
C ASP A 217 -13.35 -1.21 -21.81
N ASP A 218 -14.08 -1.05 -22.91
CA ASP A 218 -14.14 -2.02 -24.00
C ASP A 218 -12.78 -2.20 -24.70
N ALA A 219 -12.02 -1.11 -24.80
CA ALA A 219 -10.64 -1.10 -25.27
C ALA A 219 -9.72 -0.64 -24.14
N PRO A 220 -9.37 -1.52 -23.22
CA PRO A 220 -8.56 -1.16 -22.07
C PRO A 220 -7.12 -0.84 -22.49
N THR A 221 -6.50 0.11 -21.78
CA THR A 221 -5.10 0.44 -21.94
C THR A 221 -4.31 0.00 -20.72
N PRO A 222 -3.09 -0.52 -20.89
CA PRO A 222 -2.26 -0.91 -19.76
C PRO A 222 -1.87 0.30 -18.89
N LEU A 223 -1.55 0.05 -17.64
CA LEU A 223 -0.97 1.05 -16.74
C LEU A 223 0.48 1.35 -17.11
N SER A 224 1.21 0.34 -17.53
CA SER A 224 2.61 0.43 -17.91
C SER A 224 2.79 0.70 -19.41
N TYR A 225 3.72 1.59 -19.74
CA TYR A 225 4.17 1.80 -21.12
C TYR A 225 5.06 0.66 -21.63
N GLN A 226 5.55 -0.20 -20.73
CA GLN A 226 6.40 -1.34 -21.07
C GLN A 226 5.57 -2.57 -21.48
N THR A 227 4.28 -2.60 -21.14
CA THR A 227 3.37 -3.72 -21.47
C THR A 227 3.01 -3.69 -22.96
N ARG A 228 3.58 -4.62 -23.75
CA ARG A 228 3.38 -4.68 -25.20
C ARG A 228 2.14 -5.46 -25.59
N GLU A 229 1.94 -6.63 -24.98
CA GLU A 229 0.78 -7.50 -25.21
C GLU A 229 -0.17 -7.33 -24.02
N PHE A 230 -1.39 -6.89 -24.31
CA PHE A 230 -2.36 -6.56 -23.27
C PHE A 230 -3.76 -7.00 -23.67
N ASN A 231 -4.17 -8.12 -23.14
CA ASN A 231 -5.52 -8.68 -23.28
C ASN A 231 -6.04 -9.12 -21.91
N PRO A 232 -6.35 -8.19 -21.02
CA PRO A 232 -6.75 -8.50 -19.67
C PRO A 232 -8.19 -9.03 -19.62
N PRO A 233 -8.56 -9.77 -18.55
CA PRO A 233 -9.95 -10.04 -18.25
C PRO A 233 -10.72 -8.72 -18.02
N ASN A 234 -12.04 -8.79 -18.13
CA ASN A 234 -12.93 -7.67 -17.84
C ASN A 234 -14.02 -8.11 -16.88
N ASP A 235 -13.63 -8.43 -15.63
CA ASP A 235 -14.57 -8.83 -14.59
C ASP A 235 -15.36 -7.62 -14.10
N PRO A 236 -16.71 -7.72 -13.94
CA PRO A 236 -17.49 -6.58 -13.50
C PRO A 236 -17.29 -6.26 -12.03
N CYS A 237 -17.19 -4.97 -11.71
CA CYS A 237 -17.48 -4.47 -10.38
C CYS A 237 -19.00 -4.32 -10.23
N HIS A 238 -19.48 -4.31 -8.99
CA HIS A 238 -20.90 -4.13 -8.72
C HIS A 238 -21.15 -2.82 -7.97
N THR A 239 -22.12 -2.05 -8.46
CA THR A 239 -22.49 -0.77 -7.89
C THR A 239 -23.83 -0.90 -7.16
N VAL A 240 -23.87 -0.37 -5.94
CA VAL A 240 -25.11 -0.13 -5.18
C VAL A 240 -25.23 1.35 -4.84
N ARG A 241 -26.45 1.83 -4.74
CA ARG A 241 -26.74 3.20 -4.28
C ARG A 241 -27.28 3.16 -2.87
N THR A 242 -26.84 4.08 -2.03
CA THR A 242 -27.45 4.29 -0.72
C THR A 242 -28.87 4.82 -0.89
N ASN A 243 -29.75 4.49 0.03
CA ASN A 243 -31.15 4.92 0.07
C ASN A 243 -31.46 5.66 1.38
N LYS A 244 -32.69 6.11 1.54
CA LYS A 244 -33.11 6.87 2.72
C LYS A 244 -32.89 6.11 4.03
N LEU A 245 -33.12 4.78 4.05
CA LEU A 245 -32.90 3.95 5.24
C LEU A 245 -31.42 3.90 5.63
N VAL A 246 -30.52 3.73 4.66
CA VAL A 246 -29.06 3.78 4.91
C VAL A 246 -28.66 5.14 5.46
N HIS A 247 -29.18 6.23 4.89
CA HIS A 247 -28.89 7.59 5.36
C HIS A 247 -29.39 7.82 6.78
N GLN A 248 -30.58 7.31 7.12
CA GLN A 248 -31.14 7.38 8.47
C GLN A 248 -30.25 6.60 9.46
N ILE A 249 -29.89 5.34 9.16
CA ILE A 249 -29.02 4.53 10.02
C ILE A 249 -27.69 5.24 10.28
N VAL A 250 -27.09 5.86 9.25
CA VAL A 250 -25.85 6.64 9.41
C VAL A 250 -26.10 7.87 10.31
N GLY A 251 -27.19 8.60 10.06
CA GLY A 251 -27.57 9.79 10.86
C GLY A 251 -27.74 9.47 12.35
N ASP A 252 -28.47 8.39 12.64
CA ASP A 252 -28.79 7.93 14.00
C ASP A 252 -27.57 7.39 14.77
N ASN A 253 -26.41 7.23 14.11
CA ASN A 253 -25.19 6.71 14.71
C ASN A 253 -23.97 7.62 14.53
N LEU A 254 -24.15 8.87 14.15
CA LEU A 254 -23.05 9.83 14.01
C LEU A 254 -22.31 10.10 15.32
N ASP A 255 -23.04 10.10 16.43
CA ASP A 255 -22.53 10.24 17.79
C ASP A 255 -21.60 9.10 18.23
N LYS A 256 -21.71 7.94 17.57
CA LYS A 256 -20.82 6.76 17.78
C LYS A 256 -19.61 6.75 16.88
N SER A 257 -19.51 7.69 15.94
CA SER A 257 -18.40 7.75 15.01
C SER A 257 -17.20 8.50 15.61
N PRO A 258 -16.05 7.86 15.80
CA PRO A 258 -14.86 8.52 16.34
C PRO A 258 -14.38 9.75 15.56
N MET A 259 -14.80 9.88 14.30
CA MET A 259 -14.52 11.06 13.48
C MET A 259 -15.40 12.26 13.84
N PHE A 260 -16.65 12.00 14.24
CA PHE A 260 -17.62 13.05 14.58
C PHE A 260 -17.57 13.41 16.06
N THR A 261 -17.21 12.46 16.93
CA THR A 261 -17.01 12.73 18.37
C THR A 261 -15.70 13.48 18.66
N GLY A 262 -14.81 13.62 17.68
CA GLY A 262 -13.49 14.26 17.87
C GLY A 262 -12.41 13.35 18.44
N ASP A 263 -12.71 12.08 18.69
CA ASP A 263 -11.72 11.07 19.15
C ASP A 263 -10.56 10.86 18.17
N ILE A 264 -10.83 11.06 16.88
CA ILE A 264 -9.82 11.03 15.83
C ILE A 264 -9.49 12.48 15.46
N ALA A 265 -8.49 13.05 16.12
CA ALA A 265 -7.86 14.29 15.72
C ALA A 265 -6.72 13.99 14.75
N GLY A 266 -6.82 14.46 13.52
CA GLY A 266 -5.75 14.26 12.53
C GLY A 266 -6.11 14.86 11.17
N THR A 267 -5.07 15.29 10.46
CA THR A 267 -5.21 15.76 9.07
C THR A 267 -5.31 14.54 8.13
N GLY A 268 -6.21 14.60 7.19
CA GLY A 268 -6.34 13.52 6.21
C GLY A 268 -7.53 13.73 5.30
N PRO A 269 -7.64 12.95 4.22
CA PRO A 269 -8.79 13.03 3.34
C PRO A 269 -10.07 12.69 4.11
N ARG A 270 -11.16 13.37 3.80
CA ARG A 270 -12.48 13.08 4.40
C ARG A 270 -12.89 11.64 4.20
N TYR A 271 -12.51 11.07 3.06
CA TYR A 271 -12.70 9.68 2.69
C TYR A 271 -11.51 9.21 1.86
N CYS A 272 -11.17 7.95 1.99
CA CYS A 272 -10.19 7.34 1.11
C CYS A 272 -10.89 6.99 -0.23
N PRO A 273 -10.47 7.55 -1.35
CA PRO A 273 -11.08 7.25 -2.65
C PRO A 273 -10.61 5.90 -3.23
N SER A 274 -9.84 5.16 -2.47
CA SER A 274 -9.31 3.85 -2.89
C SER A 274 -10.29 2.73 -2.66
#